data_16de13a83b7d6f88582c08d4d666de53
#
_entry.id   16de13a83b7d6f88582c08d4d666de53
#
_cell.length_a   1.000
_cell.length_b   1.000
_cell.length_c   1.000
_cell.angle_alpha   90.00
_cell.angle_beta   90.00
_cell.angle_gamma   90.00
#
_symmetry.space_group_name_H-M   'P 1'
#
loop_
_entity.id
_entity.type
_entity.pdbx_description
1 polymer ?
#
loop_
_entity_poly.entity_id
_entity_poly.type
_entity_poly.pdbx_seq_one_letter_code
_entity_poly.pdbx_strand_id
1 'polypeptide(L)'
;MSQFYALMSDNTVKHISLKEEIVTEIKNIFINGGAIFKPEGIEEDVFDGNIISRNGENITYVHYDLPEDFARIPYNQADMSEYNINEDMPKSIFYYDDGKFYFQVFNKRNMLQRKMVLQFECGNIFAKMNNSAFIVEDKIHALYEEGKLYFQSYTVANQIFSLIDFVTEATNAEIESFGEIDGINVN
;
A
#
# COMPACT_ATOMS: atom_id res chain seq x y z
N MET A 1 22.16 0.36 0.17
CA MET A 1 21.14 -0.69 -0.09
C MET A 1 19.83 -0.01 -0.37
N SER A 2 18.97 -0.60 -1.20
CA SER A 2 17.64 -0.05 -1.46
C SER A 2 16.75 -0.24 -0.23
N GLN A 3 15.88 0.73 0.06
CA GLN A 3 14.91 0.69 1.16
C GLN A 3 13.54 0.21 0.65
N PHE A 4 13.53 -0.78 -0.23
CA PHE A 4 12.36 -1.28 -0.92
C PHE A 4 12.06 -2.71 -0.50
N TYR A 5 10.81 -2.98 -0.11
CA TYR A 5 10.42 -4.20 0.58
C TYR A 5 9.08 -4.75 0.09
N ALA A 6 8.89 -6.04 0.30
CA ALA A 6 7.64 -6.77 0.14
C ALA A 6 7.06 -7.15 1.51
N LEU A 7 5.78 -6.90 1.74
CA LEU A 7 5.02 -7.38 2.88
C LEU A 7 4.20 -8.59 2.45
N MET A 8 4.51 -9.73 3.05
CA MET A 8 3.87 -11.01 2.73
C MET A 8 2.53 -11.18 3.46
N SER A 9 1.73 -12.16 3.05
CA SER A 9 0.41 -12.44 3.64
C SER A 9 0.48 -12.87 5.11
N ASP A 10 1.58 -13.48 5.53
CA ASP A 10 1.88 -13.87 6.92
C ASP A 10 2.49 -12.74 7.76
N ASN A 11 2.51 -11.51 7.25
CA ASN A 11 3.13 -10.30 7.80
C ASN A 11 4.67 -10.32 7.85
N THR A 12 5.33 -11.30 7.28
CA THR A 12 6.79 -11.24 7.13
C THR A 12 7.20 -10.17 6.13
N VAL A 13 8.33 -9.52 6.38
CA VAL A 13 8.92 -8.51 5.52
C VAL A 13 10.14 -9.08 4.81
N LYS A 14 10.20 -8.90 3.50
CA LYS A 14 11.33 -9.32 2.66
C LYS A 14 11.90 -8.14 1.91
N HIS A 15 13.23 -8.08 1.80
CA HIS A 15 13.91 -7.05 1.04
C HIS A 15 13.76 -7.30 -0.47
N ILE A 16 13.55 -6.25 -1.25
CA ILE A 16 13.56 -6.31 -2.71
C ILE A 16 14.85 -5.67 -3.21
N SER A 17 15.75 -6.50 -3.73
CA SER A 17 17.00 -6.03 -4.31
C SER A 17 16.76 -5.30 -5.62
N LEU A 18 17.27 -4.08 -5.71
CA LEU A 18 17.22 -3.23 -6.89
C LEU A 18 18.62 -3.03 -7.46
N LYS A 19 18.71 -2.92 -8.78
CA LYS A 19 19.93 -2.40 -9.41
C LYS A 19 20.11 -0.93 -9.02
N GLU A 20 21.37 -0.53 -8.83
CA GLU A 20 21.76 0.82 -8.38
C GLU A 20 21.12 1.92 -9.25
N GLU A 21 21.08 1.70 -10.55
CA GLU A 21 20.54 2.63 -11.55
C GLU A 21 19.07 3.02 -11.33
N ILE A 22 18.22 2.15 -10.71
CA ILE A 22 16.80 2.40 -10.50
C ILE A 22 16.44 2.76 -9.06
N VAL A 23 17.39 2.69 -8.11
CA VAL A 23 17.11 2.96 -6.68
C VAL A 23 16.53 4.35 -6.46
N THR A 24 17.14 5.36 -7.10
CA THR A 24 16.69 6.75 -6.95
C THR A 24 15.31 6.96 -7.59
N GLU A 25 15.02 6.30 -8.70
CA GLU A 25 13.73 6.40 -9.38
C GLU A 25 12.62 5.80 -8.52
N ILE A 26 12.84 4.60 -7.98
CA ILE A 26 11.89 3.95 -7.05
C ILE A 26 11.67 4.82 -5.81
N LYS A 27 12.74 5.33 -5.17
CA LYS A 27 12.62 6.27 -4.06
C LYS A 27 11.71 7.44 -4.41
N ASN A 28 11.94 8.09 -5.54
CA ASN A 28 11.18 9.28 -5.96
C ASN A 28 9.70 8.97 -6.20
N ILE A 29 9.37 7.79 -6.75
CA ILE A 29 7.97 7.35 -6.91
C ILE A 29 7.25 7.34 -5.55
N PHE A 30 7.83 6.70 -4.54
CA PHE A 30 7.19 6.58 -3.23
C PHE A 30 7.15 7.90 -2.47
N ILE A 31 8.23 8.69 -2.47
CA ILE A 31 8.27 9.99 -1.78
C ILE A 31 7.29 10.99 -2.42
N ASN A 32 7.28 11.09 -3.74
CA ASN A 32 6.35 11.96 -4.44
C ASN A 32 4.88 11.48 -4.26
N GLY A 33 4.66 10.17 -4.34
CA GLY A 33 3.38 9.55 -4.02
C GLY A 33 2.91 9.89 -2.60
N GLY A 34 3.83 9.88 -1.63
CA GLY A 34 3.58 10.28 -0.24
C GLY A 34 3.18 11.75 -0.11
N ALA A 35 3.87 12.65 -0.79
CA ALA A 35 3.55 14.07 -0.77
C ALA A 35 2.18 14.39 -1.41
N ILE A 36 1.77 13.63 -2.44
CA ILE A 36 0.44 13.74 -3.04
C ILE A 36 -0.62 13.13 -2.12
N PHE A 37 -0.31 12.00 -1.49
CA PHE A 37 -1.22 11.28 -0.61
C PHE A 37 -1.54 12.04 0.67
N LYS A 38 -0.54 12.64 1.31
CA LYS A 38 -0.64 13.46 2.52
C LYS A 38 0.07 14.79 2.27
N PRO A 39 -0.59 15.77 1.60
CA PRO A 39 -0.02 17.09 1.38
C PRO A 39 0.29 17.82 2.69
N GLU A 40 1.26 18.70 2.66
CA GLU A 40 1.61 19.53 3.80
C GLU A 40 0.41 20.41 4.20
N GLY A 41 0.06 20.40 5.49
CA GLY A 41 -1.07 21.18 6.04
C GLY A 41 -2.44 20.57 5.82
N ILE A 42 -2.54 19.32 5.32
CA ILE A 42 -3.83 18.61 5.28
C ILE A 42 -4.35 18.37 6.70
N GLU A 43 -5.64 18.50 6.90
CA GLU A 43 -6.28 18.15 8.16
C GLU A 43 -6.30 16.63 8.36
N GLU A 44 -6.03 16.20 9.59
CA GLU A 44 -5.96 14.78 9.96
C GLU A 44 -7.15 14.41 10.83
N ASP A 45 -7.93 13.43 10.41
CA ASP A 45 -9.05 12.88 11.17
C ASP A 45 -8.71 11.51 11.75
N VAL A 46 -9.07 11.29 13.01
CA VAL A 46 -9.04 9.94 13.58
C VAL A 46 -10.16 9.12 12.94
N PHE A 47 -9.85 7.90 12.53
CA PHE A 47 -10.85 6.98 12.02
C PHE A 47 -11.87 6.64 13.12
N ASP A 48 -13.12 6.94 12.86
CA ASP A 48 -14.25 6.77 13.80
C ASP A 48 -14.91 5.38 13.74
N GLY A 49 -14.32 4.46 12.98
CA GLY A 49 -14.84 3.11 12.77
C GLY A 49 -15.86 2.99 11.65
N ASN A 50 -16.27 4.11 11.03
CA ASN A 50 -17.23 4.09 9.93
C ASN A 50 -16.52 3.80 8.59
N ILE A 51 -16.89 2.69 7.94
CA ILE A 51 -16.29 2.23 6.67
C ILE A 51 -16.71 3.11 5.48
N ILE A 52 -17.78 3.89 5.63
CA ILE A 52 -18.29 4.69 4.52
C ILE A 52 -17.32 5.82 4.26
N SER A 53 -16.73 5.75 3.08
CA SER A 53 -15.81 6.76 2.60
C SER A 53 -16.44 8.13 2.71
N ARG A 54 -15.95 8.96 3.61
CA ARG A 54 -16.16 10.37 3.54
C ARG A 54 -15.39 10.87 2.34
N ASN A 55 -16.07 11.48 1.38
CA ASN A 55 -15.42 12.32 0.36
C ASN A 55 -14.87 13.56 1.11
N GLY A 56 -13.81 13.35 1.88
CA GLY A 56 -13.24 14.36 2.75
C GLY A 56 -12.02 14.99 2.12
N GLU A 57 -11.88 16.27 2.36
CA GLU A 57 -10.66 17.04 2.10
C GLU A 57 -9.53 16.61 3.07
N ASN A 58 -9.86 15.81 4.10
CA ASN A 58 -9.00 15.38 5.20
C ASN A 58 -8.44 13.96 4.97
N ILE A 59 -7.28 13.70 5.55
CA ILE A 59 -6.72 12.35 5.59
C ILE A 59 -7.09 11.66 6.91
N THR A 60 -7.46 10.39 6.82
CA THR A 60 -7.87 9.60 7.99
C THR A 60 -6.70 8.76 8.51
N TYR A 61 -6.58 8.62 9.83
CA TYR A 61 -5.59 7.76 10.45
C TYR A 61 -6.13 6.93 11.63
N VAL A 62 -5.41 5.86 11.96
CA VAL A 62 -5.53 5.10 13.21
C VAL A 62 -4.17 5.04 13.90
N HIS A 63 -4.17 4.93 15.24
CA HIS A 63 -2.97 4.53 15.97
C HIS A 63 -2.74 3.04 15.73
N TYR A 64 -1.60 2.68 15.16
CA TYR A 64 -1.32 1.32 14.71
C TYR A 64 0.09 0.89 15.11
N ASP A 65 0.19 -0.29 15.70
CA ASP A 65 1.47 -0.90 16.03
C ASP A 65 1.91 -1.80 14.86
N LEU A 66 2.97 -1.40 14.17
CA LEU A 66 3.52 -2.23 13.10
C LEU A 66 4.10 -3.54 13.68
N PRO A 67 3.99 -4.65 12.95
CA PRO A 67 4.66 -5.91 13.32
C PRO A 67 6.17 -5.74 13.57
N GLU A 68 6.74 -6.59 14.43
CA GLU A 68 8.15 -6.49 14.87
C GLU A 68 9.17 -6.44 13.71
N ASP A 69 8.87 -7.10 12.58
CA ASP A 69 9.75 -7.10 11.42
C ASP A 69 10.02 -5.69 10.87
N PHE A 70 9.06 -4.78 11.00
CA PHE A 70 9.26 -3.38 10.59
C PHE A 70 10.26 -2.65 11.48
N ALA A 71 10.31 -2.98 12.77
CA ALA A 71 11.27 -2.38 13.71
C ALA A 71 12.74 -2.72 13.35
N ARG A 72 12.97 -3.80 12.61
CA ARG A 72 14.30 -4.23 12.18
C ARG A 72 14.83 -3.45 10.98
N ILE A 73 13.93 -2.89 10.16
CA ILE A 73 14.29 -2.23 8.89
C ILE A 73 15.35 -1.14 9.07
N PRO A 74 15.27 -0.22 10.07
CA PRO A 74 16.29 0.81 10.26
C PRO A 74 17.68 0.28 10.64
N TYR A 75 17.74 -0.91 11.25
CA TYR A 75 18.93 -1.39 11.93
C TYR A 75 19.60 -2.63 11.31
N ASN A 76 18.86 -3.51 10.65
CA ASN A 76 19.34 -4.86 10.30
C ASN A 76 18.89 -5.32 8.91
N GLN A 77 19.05 -4.49 7.89
CA GLN A 77 18.69 -4.86 6.51
C GLN A 77 19.46 -6.08 5.98
N ALA A 78 20.69 -6.29 6.45
CA ALA A 78 21.54 -7.38 6.00
C ALA A 78 21.01 -8.77 6.42
N ASP A 79 20.21 -8.85 7.46
CA ASP A 79 19.66 -10.10 8.00
C ASP A 79 18.25 -10.42 7.47
N MET A 80 17.69 -9.54 6.64
CA MET A 80 16.37 -9.76 6.05
C MET A 80 16.48 -10.68 4.84
N SER A 81 15.56 -11.65 4.75
CA SER A 81 15.48 -12.51 3.56
C SER A 81 15.08 -11.69 2.32
N GLU A 82 15.66 -12.04 1.18
CA GLU A 82 15.29 -11.42 -0.09
C GLU A 82 13.99 -11.98 -0.62
N TYR A 83 13.17 -11.12 -1.22
CA TYR A 83 11.98 -11.53 -1.93
C TYR A 83 12.36 -12.22 -3.25
N ASN A 84 11.80 -13.41 -3.46
CA ASN A 84 11.94 -14.13 -4.72
C ASN A 84 10.59 -14.14 -5.45
N ILE A 85 10.59 -13.70 -6.70
CA ILE A 85 9.38 -13.60 -7.53
C ILE A 85 8.68 -14.96 -7.79
N ASN A 86 9.34 -16.08 -7.53
CA ASN A 86 8.76 -17.42 -7.62
C ASN A 86 8.04 -17.87 -6.34
N GLU A 87 8.16 -17.08 -5.27
CA GLU A 87 7.44 -17.30 -4.03
C GLU A 87 5.99 -16.76 -4.10
N ASP A 88 5.30 -16.83 -2.96
CA ASP A 88 3.97 -16.26 -2.84
C ASP A 88 3.98 -14.76 -3.11
N MET A 89 2.90 -14.30 -3.73
CA MET A 89 2.74 -12.89 -4.05
C MET A 89 2.59 -12.06 -2.77
N PRO A 90 3.32 -10.95 -2.62
CA PRO A 90 3.14 -10.07 -1.49
C PRO A 90 1.75 -9.41 -1.51
N LYS A 91 1.23 -9.04 -0.34
CA LYS A 91 0.00 -8.23 -0.25
C LYS A 91 0.27 -6.75 -0.44
N SER A 92 1.51 -6.32 -0.19
CA SER A 92 1.96 -4.93 -0.38
C SER A 92 3.44 -4.88 -0.72
N ILE A 93 3.82 -3.87 -1.46
CA ILE A 93 5.21 -3.40 -1.56
C ILE A 93 5.30 -2.05 -0.87
N PHE A 94 6.46 -1.75 -0.29
CA PHE A 94 6.63 -0.48 0.39
C PHE A 94 8.07 0.02 0.35
N TYR A 95 8.20 1.33 0.52
CA TYR A 95 9.48 2.01 0.65
C TYR A 95 9.61 2.58 2.07
N TYR A 96 10.80 2.46 2.66
CA TYR A 96 11.13 3.09 3.94
C TYR A 96 12.06 4.28 3.72
N ASP A 97 11.75 5.44 4.29
CA ASP A 97 12.62 6.61 4.28
C ASP A 97 12.41 7.41 5.59
N ASP A 98 13.47 7.57 6.36
CA ASP A 98 13.54 8.43 7.54
C ASP A 98 12.35 8.28 8.52
N GLY A 99 12.06 7.06 8.93
CA GLY A 99 10.99 6.76 9.89
C GLY A 99 9.59 6.63 9.27
N LYS A 100 9.45 6.85 7.97
CA LYS A 100 8.19 6.75 7.23
C LYS A 100 8.15 5.51 6.36
N PHE A 101 6.98 4.88 6.30
CA PHE A 101 6.73 3.73 5.45
C PHE A 101 5.62 4.07 4.46
N TYR A 102 5.92 3.98 3.18
CA TYR A 102 5.04 4.31 2.07
C TYR A 102 4.56 3.02 1.41
N PHE A 103 3.27 2.69 1.52
CA PHE A 103 2.73 1.40 1.09
C PHE A 103 1.95 1.50 -0.20
N GLN A 104 2.17 0.52 -1.08
CA GLN A 104 1.30 0.23 -2.22
C GLN A 104 0.67 -1.15 -2.05
N VAL A 105 -0.64 -1.27 -2.24
CA VAL A 105 -1.29 -2.58 -2.38
C VAL A 105 -0.70 -3.28 -3.58
N PHE A 106 -0.37 -4.55 -3.41
CA PHE A 106 0.15 -5.38 -4.47
C PHE A 106 -0.84 -6.50 -4.79
N ASN A 107 -1.18 -6.64 -6.04
CA ASN A 107 -2.17 -7.62 -6.48
C ASN A 107 -1.73 -8.29 -7.80
N LYS A 108 -2.52 -9.24 -8.30
CA LYS A 108 -2.22 -10.00 -9.53
C LYS A 108 -2.02 -9.13 -10.77
N ARG A 109 -2.47 -7.89 -10.79
CA ARG A 109 -2.28 -6.97 -11.93
C ARG A 109 -0.87 -6.39 -11.93
N ASN A 110 -0.28 -6.22 -10.75
CA ASN A 110 1.06 -5.67 -10.59
C ASN A 110 2.17 -6.69 -10.91
N MET A 111 1.83 -7.97 -11.05
CA MET A 111 2.80 -9.02 -11.36
C MET A 111 2.49 -9.64 -12.72
N LEU A 112 3.42 -9.48 -13.64
CA LEU A 112 3.36 -10.05 -14.98
C LEU A 112 4.11 -11.38 -15.01
N GLN A 113 3.51 -12.43 -14.43
CA GLN A 113 4.04 -13.78 -14.45
C GLN A 113 3.18 -14.70 -15.30
N ARG A 114 3.82 -15.67 -15.98
CA ARG A 114 3.15 -16.77 -16.70
C ARG A 114 2.11 -16.34 -17.74
N LYS A 115 2.16 -15.09 -18.17
CA LYS A 115 1.31 -14.55 -19.24
C LYS A 115 2.17 -14.27 -20.47
N MET A 116 1.56 -14.33 -21.64
CA MET A 116 2.21 -13.79 -22.82
C MET A 116 2.10 -12.28 -22.75
N VAL A 117 3.19 -11.63 -22.41
CA VAL A 117 3.30 -10.17 -22.43
C VAL A 117 4.07 -9.80 -23.68
N LEU A 118 3.49 -8.92 -24.47
CA LEU A 118 4.13 -8.40 -25.68
C LEU A 118 4.78 -7.06 -25.31
N GLN A 119 6.08 -6.98 -25.50
CA GLN A 119 6.85 -5.77 -25.36
C GLN A 119 6.98 -5.10 -26.73
N PHE A 120 6.68 -3.82 -26.79
CA PHE A 120 6.86 -3.04 -28.01
C PHE A 120 8.36 -2.73 -28.21
N GLU A 121 8.84 -3.04 -29.39
CA GLU A 121 10.21 -2.71 -29.82
C GLU A 121 10.17 -1.67 -30.95
N CYS A 122 11.30 -1.09 -31.25
CA CYS A 122 11.42 -0.11 -32.33
C CYS A 122 10.89 -0.66 -33.66
N GLY A 123 10.18 0.17 -34.44
CA GLY A 123 9.72 -0.19 -35.78
C GLY A 123 8.35 -0.91 -35.80
N ASN A 124 7.49 -0.67 -34.82
CA ASN A 124 6.14 -1.27 -34.71
C ASN A 124 6.14 -2.79 -34.56
N ILE A 125 7.20 -3.36 -34.01
CA ILE A 125 7.32 -4.82 -33.78
C ILE A 125 7.06 -5.08 -32.30
N PHE A 126 6.25 -6.13 -32.03
CA PHE A 126 6.05 -6.65 -30.68
C PHE A 126 6.88 -7.91 -30.48
N ALA A 127 7.66 -7.94 -29.44
CA ALA A 127 8.39 -9.13 -29.00
C ALA A 127 7.75 -9.70 -27.73
N LYS A 128 7.93 -10.99 -27.51
CA LYS A 128 7.52 -11.64 -26.26
C LYS A 128 8.45 -11.22 -25.14
N MET A 129 7.90 -10.66 -24.05
CA MET A 129 8.67 -10.47 -22.84
C MET A 129 8.91 -11.82 -22.16
N ASN A 130 10.19 -12.18 -21.97
CA ASN A 130 10.57 -13.49 -21.45
C ASN A 130 10.72 -13.52 -19.92
N ASN A 131 10.79 -12.36 -19.28
CA ASN A 131 11.01 -12.24 -17.84
C ASN A 131 9.71 -11.86 -17.12
N SER A 132 9.60 -12.28 -15.86
CA SER A 132 8.60 -11.75 -14.94
C SER A 132 8.88 -10.27 -14.68
N ALA A 133 7.83 -9.46 -14.49
CA ALA A 133 7.98 -8.05 -14.21
C ALA A 133 7.07 -7.61 -13.06
N PHE A 134 7.54 -6.63 -12.31
CA PHE A 134 6.77 -5.86 -11.35
C PHE A 134 6.27 -4.56 -12.00
N ILE A 135 5.04 -4.19 -11.65
CA ILE A 135 4.53 -2.85 -11.88
C ILE A 135 4.50 -2.13 -10.53
N VAL A 136 5.27 -1.07 -10.43
CA VAL A 136 5.22 -0.10 -9.33
C VAL A 136 4.39 1.08 -9.81
N GLU A 137 3.36 1.44 -9.05
CA GLU A 137 2.47 2.54 -9.37
C GLU A 137 3.06 3.87 -8.89
N ASP A 138 2.62 4.98 -9.43
CA ASP A 138 3.04 6.34 -9.06
C ASP A 138 2.28 6.91 -7.84
N LYS A 139 1.47 6.09 -7.17
CA LYS A 139 0.67 6.46 -5.99
C LYS A 139 0.92 5.50 -4.84
N ILE A 140 0.72 5.98 -3.62
CA ILE A 140 0.67 5.14 -2.42
C ILE A 140 -0.78 4.96 -1.94
N HIS A 141 -1.00 3.94 -1.13
CA HIS A 141 -2.33 3.58 -0.62
C HIS A 141 -2.44 3.72 0.90
N ALA A 142 -1.29 3.71 1.60
CA ALA A 142 -1.19 3.99 3.02
C ALA A 142 0.19 4.58 3.33
N LEU A 143 0.24 5.40 4.38
CA LEU A 143 1.46 5.99 4.93
C LEU A 143 1.50 5.69 6.43
N TYR A 144 2.63 5.22 6.92
CA TYR A 144 2.84 5.10 8.36
C TYR A 144 3.98 6.01 8.80
N GLU A 145 3.71 6.83 9.80
CA GLU A 145 4.69 7.68 10.47
C GLU A 145 4.27 7.93 11.92
N GLU A 146 5.22 7.97 12.86
CA GLU A 146 5.00 8.34 14.26
C GLU A 146 3.85 7.58 14.98
N GLY A 147 3.71 6.28 14.70
CA GLY A 147 2.65 5.45 15.31
C GLY A 147 1.26 5.63 14.70
N LYS A 148 1.15 6.41 13.64
CA LYS A 148 -0.09 6.65 12.91
C LYS A 148 -0.05 5.97 11.55
N LEU A 149 -1.09 5.21 11.24
CA LEU A 149 -1.33 4.64 9.91
C LEU A 149 -2.39 5.48 9.21
N TYR A 150 -1.98 6.22 8.19
CA TYR A 150 -2.83 7.07 7.36
C TYR A 150 -3.36 6.31 6.16
N PHE A 151 -4.64 6.53 5.81
CA PHE A 151 -5.27 5.97 4.63
C PHE A 151 -6.40 6.88 4.13
N GLN A 152 -6.71 6.79 2.83
CA GLN A 152 -7.84 7.46 2.19
C GLN A 152 -9.04 6.51 2.03
N SER A 153 -8.80 5.21 2.02
CA SER A 153 -9.82 4.18 1.87
C SER A 153 -9.56 3.04 2.84
N TYR A 154 -10.50 2.81 3.76
CA TYR A 154 -10.47 1.67 4.66
C TYR A 154 -10.32 0.34 3.92
N THR A 155 -11.14 0.13 2.87
CA THR A 155 -11.14 -1.13 2.11
C THR A 155 -9.77 -1.43 1.50
N VAL A 156 -9.06 -0.40 1.03
CA VAL A 156 -7.72 -0.54 0.45
C VAL A 156 -6.69 -0.77 1.54
N ALA A 157 -6.73 0.00 2.61
CA ALA A 157 -5.80 -0.16 3.75
C ALA A 157 -5.96 -1.54 4.42
N ASN A 158 -7.19 -2.04 4.56
CA ASN A 158 -7.47 -3.35 5.13
C ASN A 158 -6.94 -4.53 4.28
N GLN A 159 -6.58 -4.32 3.01
CA GLN A 159 -5.86 -5.33 2.22
C GLN A 159 -4.39 -5.47 2.66
N ILE A 160 -3.82 -4.41 3.23
CA ILE A 160 -2.43 -4.38 3.71
C ILE A 160 -2.38 -4.75 5.20
N PHE A 161 -3.26 -4.13 6.00
CA PHE A 161 -3.29 -4.21 7.45
C PHE A 161 -4.60 -4.82 7.93
N SER A 162 -4.58 -5.53 9.06
CA SER A 162 -5.82 -6.00 9.69
C SER A 162 -6.44 -4.85 10.49
N LEU A 163 -7.42 -4.17 9.92
CA LEU A 163 -8.07 -3.00 10.53
C LEU A 163 -9.47 -3.32 11.08
N ILE A 164 -9.84 -4.59 11.15
CA ILE A 164 -11.19 -4.99 11.59
C ILE A 164 -11.50 -4.54 13.03
N ASP A 165 -10.49 -4.53 13.90
CA ASP A 165 -10.64 -4.15 15.30
C ASP A 165 -10.91 -2.64 15.49
N PHE A 166 -10.71 -1.84 14.46
CA PHE A 166 -10.99 -0.40 14.44
C PHE A 166 -12.39 -0.08 13.92
N VAL A 167 -13.14 -1.08 13.43
CA VAL A 167 -14.49 -0.87 12.89
C VAL A 167 -15.50 -0.95 14.03
N THR A 168 -16.42 0.02 14.06
CA THR A 168 -17.57 0.02 14.96
C THR A 168 -18.82 -0.50 14.23
N GLU A 169 -19.67 -1.22 14.95
CA GLU A 169 -20.99 -1.57 14.42
C GLU A 169 -21.83 -0.29 14.27
N ALA A 170 -22.53 -0.19 13.14
CA ALA A 170 -23.41 0.94 12.90
C ALA A 170 -24.55 0.96 13.93
N THR A 171 -24.81 2.12 14.50
CA THR A 171 -25.96 2.32 15.40
C THR A 171 -27.27 2.31 14.63
N ASN A 172 -28.40 2.01 15.30
CA ASN A 172 -29.72 2.06 14.66
C ASN A 172 -30.02 3.41 14.02
N ALA A 173 -29.58 4.51 14.63
CA ALA A 173 -29.76 5.86 14.08
C ALA A 173 -28.97 6.07 12.76
N GLU A 174 -27.78 5.51 12.66
CA GLU A 174 -26.99 5.54 11.44
C GLU A 174 -27.62 4.65 10.36
N ILE A 175 -28.13 3.48 10.71
CA ILE A 175 -28.84 2.59 9.80
C ILE A 175 -30.11 3.28 9.25
N GLU A 176 -30.87 3.97 10.09
CA GLU A 176 -32.07 4.72 9.69
C GLU A 176 -31.70 5.86 8.73
N SER A 177 -30.62 6.61 9.03
CA SER A 177 -30.17 7.71 8.16
C SER A 177 -29.70 7.20 6.78
N PHE A 178 -29.21 5.96 6.69
CA PHE A 178 -28.89 5.29 5.43
C PHE A 178 -30.14 4.96 4.61
N GLY A 179 -31.22 4.54 5.27
CA GLY A 179 -32.50 4.23 4.63
C GLY A 179 -33.18 5.46 4.00
N GLU A 180 -32.78 6.66 4.42
CA GLU A 180 -33.28 7.93 3.86
C GLU A 180 -32.55 8.37 2.56
N ILE A 181 -31.44 7.70 2.21
CA ILE A 181 -30.71 7.98 0.95
C ILE A 181 -31.46 7.29 -0.20
N ASP A 182 -31.93 8.09 -1.16
CA ASP A 182 -32.63 7.59 -2.35
C ASP A 182 -31.85 6.47 -3.07
N GLY A 183 -32.47 5.30 -3.18
CA GLY A 183 -31.93 4.14 -3.86
C GLY A 183 -31.22 3.11 -2.96
N ILE A 184 -31.17 3.32 -1.65
CA ILE A 184 -30.67 2.33 -0.68
C ILE A 184 -31.87 1.69 0.05
N ASN A 185 -32.04 0.36 -0.07
CA ASN A 185 -32.98 -0.39 0.74
C ASN A 185 -32.20 -1.06 1.88
N VAL A 186 -32.47 -0.67 3.12
CA VAL A 186 -31.98 -1.33 4.32
C VAL A 186 -33.00 -2.42 4.68
N ASN A 187 -32.62 -3.69 4.51
CA ASN A 187 -33.43 -4.85 4.92
C ASN A 187 -32.99 -5.36 6.28
#